data_80430bbaeb086c0990852622bc825a53
#
_entry.id   80430bbaeb086c0990852622bc825a53
#
_cell.length_a   1.000
_cell.length_b   1.000
_cell.length_c   1.000
_cell.angle_alpha   90.00
_cell.angle_beta   90.00
_cell.angle_gamma   90.00
#
_symmetry.space_group_name_H-M   'P 1'
#
loop_
_entity.id
_entity.type
_entity.pdbx_description
1 polymer ?
#
loop_
_entity_poly.entity_id
_entity_poly.type
_entity_poly.pdbx_seq_one_letter_code
_entity_poly.pdbx_strand_id
1 'polypeptide(L)'
;MKKLLLVIVSILLIATLAITFVACGQKDKDLSGDLTGETIKVAAPEGTPALAICHMVTENTTLFGATMEYKAVAPALIAAELASGNSDIVIMPINAGAKKIVDGANYKLVSIAVDGSLYMIGKKDVASAITMDDIKGKKIASIGQGAVPGLTLEYVLKSNNIEIIYEGNPGTNQVLIQYVADGPAARVALVNESVDFAVVGEPAATAFKGALFLNAEMDIQAEYGKLAGVTTYPQAGLFVIASLASNTEFMNKLFEALAASKTWVTSNKTAVTEYVQTNLYSTASFPAPAIDRCAINAKALTEADKTAIISFLKRIMPAVQWDNNVDKIF
;
A
#
# COMPACT_ATOMS: atom_id res chain seq x y z
N MET A 1 -31.87 54.74 1.36
CA MET A 1 -32.25 53.69 2.34
C MET A 1 -32.18 52.27 1.75
N LYS A 2 -32.81 51.94 0.62
CA LYS A 2 -32.77 50.57 0.05
C LYS A 2 -31.34 50.05 -0.31
N LYS A 3 -30.46 50.91 -0.83
CA LYS A 3 -29.05 50.51 -1.14
C LYS A 3 -28.20 50.30 0.09
N LEU A 4 -28.43 51.02 1.18
CA LEU A 4 -27.71 50.85 2.44
C LEU A 4 -28.16 49.56 3.16
N LEU A 5 -29.44 49.20 3.05
CA LEU A 5 -29.98 47.95 3.61
C LEU A 5 -29.40 46.70 2.88
N LEU A 6 -29.23 46.79 1.55
CA LEU A 6 -28.63 45.71 0.75
C LEU A 6 -27.14 45.46 1.11
N VAL A 7 -26.38 46.52 1.37
CA VAL A 7 -24.96 46.41 1.78
C VAL A 7 -24.84 45.80 3.18
N ILE A 8 -25.71 46.19 4.12
CA ILE A 8 -25.72 45.62 5.48
C ILE A 8 -26.12 44.14 5.47
N VAL A 9 -27.11 43.75 4.65
CA VAL A 9 -27.50 42.33 4.48
C VAL A 9 -26.40 41.51 3.83
N SER A 10 -25.67 42.06 2.85
CA SER A 10 -24.52 41.37 2.22
C SER A 10 -23.36 41.19 3.19
N ILE A 11 -23.07 42.17 4.05
CA ILE A 11 -22.01 42.06 5.06
C ILE A 11 -22.39 41.06 6.16
N LEU A 12 -23.66 40.99 6.58
CA LEU A 12 -24.15 39.99 7.53
C LEU A 12 -24.09 38.56 6.93
N LEU A 13 -24.40 38.38 5.63
CA LEU A 13 -24.30 37.08 4.97
C LEU A 13 -22.84 36.61 4.84
N ILE A 14 -21.88 37.50 4.58
CA ILE A 14 -20.46 37.19 4.52
C ILE A 14 -19.92 36.86 5.91
N ALA A 15 -20.37 37.55 6.95
CA ALA A 15 -19.98 37.26 8.33
C ALA A 15 -20.53 35.93 8.85
N THR A 16 -21.72 35.50 8.40
CA THR A 16 -22.27 34.17 8.76
C THR A 16 -21.61 33.01 7.97
N LEU A 17 -21.08 33.24 6.76
CA LEU A 17 -20.29 32.22 6.04
C LEU A 17 -18.88 32.07 6.63
N ALA A 18 -18.32 33.04 7.31
CA ALA A 18 -16.99 32.97 7.92
C ALA A 18 -16.95 32.18 9.25
N ILE A 19 -18.10 31.84 9.83
CA ILE A 19 -18.16 31.15 11.14
C ILE A 19 -18.31 29.62 11.00
N THR A 20 -18.44 29.07 9.79
CA THR A 20 -18.58 27.62 9.60
C THR A 20 -17.30 26.89 9.16
N PHE A 21 -16.15 27.56 9.10
CA PHE A 21 -14.88 26.88 9.18
C PHE A 21 -14.43 26.73 10.65
N VAL A 22 -15.30 26.20 11.50
CA VAL A 22 -14.83 25.41 12.60
C VAL A 22 -14.18 24.18 11.94
N ALA A 23 -12.87 24.22 11.74
CA ALA A 23 -12.12 23.00 11.60
C ALA A 23 -12.61 22.09 12.73
N CYS A 24 -13.35 21.03 12.40
CA CYS A 24 -13.46 19.87 13.25
C CYS A 24 -12.03 19.32 13.36
N GLY A 25 -11.23 19.95 14.19
CA GLY A 25 -10.06 19.31 14.76
C GLY A 25 -10.63 18.12 15.50
N GLN A 26 -10.55 16.96 14.88
CA GLN A 26 -10.77 15.71 15.56
C GLN A 26 -9.82 15.77 16.77
N LYS A 27 -10.37 15.82 17.97
CA LYS A 27 -9.55 15.80 19.19
C LYS A 27 -8.73 14.54 19.09
N ASP A 28 -7.40 14.67 19.07
CA ASP A 28 -6.51 13.51 19.05
C ASP A 28 -6.93 12.59 20.19
N LYS A 29 -7.36 11.38 19.84
CA LYS A 29 -7.79 10.37 20.80
C LYS A 29 -6.56 9.94 21.58
N ASP A 30 -6.55 10.11 22.88
CA ASP A 30 -5.46 9.60 23.72
C ASP A 30 -5.67 8.10 23.97
N LEU A 31 -4.86 7.28 23.33
CA LEU A 31 -4.87 5.83 23.40
C LEU A 31 -3.61 5.27 24.08
N SER A 32 -2.86 6.12 24.80
CA SER A 32 -1.60 5.72 25.45
C SER A 32 -1.79 4.92 26.74
N GLY A 33 -2.99 4.95 27.33
CA GLY A 33 -3.31 4.34 28.61
C GLY A 33 -4.20 3.10 28.51
N ASP A 34 -5.14 2.96 29.47
CA ASP A 34 -6.15 1.90 29.47
C ASP A 34 -7.09 2.02 28.28
N LEU A 35 -7.28 0.93 27.55
CA LEU A 35 -8.13 0.87 26.35
C LEU A 35 -9.49 0.20 26.62
N THR A 36 -9.84 -0.06 27.88
CA THR A 36 -11.12 -0.67 28.22
C THR A 36 -12.29 0.18 27.74
N GLY A 37 -13.13 -0.41 26.88
CA GLY A 37 -14.30 0.28 26.29
C GLY A 37 -13.97 1.13 25.06
N GLU A 38 -12.70 1.24 24.66
CA GLU A 38 -12.30 1.89 23.42
C GLU A 38 -12.57 0.99 22.22
N THR A 39 -12.79 1.61 21.07
CA THR A 39 -12.83 0.94 19.76
C THR A 39 -11.63 1.36 18.93
N ILE A 40 -10.84 0.38 18.49
CA ILE A 40 -9.68 0.57 17.61
C ILE A 40 -10.05 0.10 16.20
N LYS A 41 -9.95 1.00 15.25
CA LYS A 41 -10.30 0.76 13.85
C LYS A 41 -9.06 0.45 13.03
N VAL A 42 -9.09 -0.68 12.33
CA VAL A 42 -8.00 -1.19 11.50
C VAL A 42 -8.44 -1.24 10.05
N ALA A 43 -7.68 -0.59 9.16
CA ALA A 43 -7.93 -0.63 7.72
C ALA A 43 -6.73 -1.16 6.94
N ALA A 44 -7.00 -2.01 5.95
CA ALA A 44 -6.01 -2.46 4.97
C ALA A 44 -6.59 -2.36 3.55
N PRO A 45 -5.76 -2.13 2.52
CA PRO A 45 -6.25 -2.24 1.15
C PRO A 45 -6.47 -3.71 0.79
N GLU A 46 -7.45 -3.98 -0.07
CA GLU A 46 -7.64 -5.31 -0.64
C GLU A 46 -6.36 -5.83 -1.30
N GLY A 47 -6.20 -7.14 -1.34
CA GLY A 47 -5.01 -7.81 -1.85
C GLY A 47 -4.05 -8.21 -0.72
N THR A 48 -2.78 -8.38 -1.04
CA THR A 48 -1.76 -8.89 -0.11
C THR A 48 -1.69 -8.15 1.24
N PRO A 49 -1.83 -6.81 1.32
CA PRO A 49 -1.76 -6.14 2.63
C PRO A 49 -2.85 -6.57 3.60
N ALA A 50 -4.06 -6.92 3.12
CA ALA A 50 -5.13 -7.41 3.97
C ALA A 50 -4.82 -8.78 4.61
N LEU A 51 -3.92 -9.56 4.00
CA LEU A 51 -3.50 -10.85 4.59
C LEU A 51 -2.76 -10.70 5.91
N ALA A 52 -2.08 -9.58 6.14
CA ALA A 52 -1.38 -9.35 7.40
C ALA A 52 -2.32 -9.37 8.61
N ILE A 53 -3.57 -8.94 8.42
CA ILE A 53 -4.59 -8.84 9.48
C ILE A 53 -5.73 -9.86 9.33
N CYS A 54 -5.75 -10.69 8.28
CA CYS A 54 -6.95 -11.43 7.92
C CYS A 54 -7.45 -12.37 9.02
N HIS A 55 -6.57 -13.09 9.71
CA HIS A 55 -6.95 -13.99 10.79
C HIS A 55 -7.28 -13.26 12.11
N MET A 56 -6.81 -12.02 12.27
CA MET A 56 -7.14 -11.20 13.44
C MET A 56 -8.63 -10.83 13.49
N VAL A 57 -9.29 -10.79 12.34
CA VAL A 57 -10.69 -10.37 12.21
C VAL A 57 -11.63 -11.24 13.05
N THR A 58 -11.35 -12.53 13.16
CA THR A 58 -12.14 -13.46 14.01
C THR A 58 -11.50 -13.74 15.36
N GLU A 59 -10.17 -13.83 15.42
CA GLU A 59 -9.46 -14.24 16.62
C GLU A 59 -9.21 -13.08 17.60
N ASN A 60 -9.10 -11.86 17.10
CA ASN A 60 -8.77 -10.69 17.89
C ASN A 60 -9.84 -9.60 17.75
N THR A 61 -11.10 -9.96 18.02
CA THR A 61 -12.22 -8.99 18.10
C THR A 61 -12.10 -8.07 19.31
N THR A 62 -11.26 -8.45 20.28
CA THR A 62 -10.80 -7.62 21.38
C THR A 62 -9.29 -7.75 21.53
N LEU A 63 -8.60 -6.65 21.81
CA LEU A 63 -7.16 -6.65 22.06
C LEU A 63 -6.82 -5.64 23.16
N PHE A 64 -6.17 -6.11 24.23
CA PHE A 64 -5.79 -5.27 25.36
C PHE A 64 -6.95 -4.41 25.91
N GLY A 65 -8.15 -4.98 26.07
CA GLY A 65 -9.34 -4.29 26.55
C GLY A 65 -10.14 -3.50 25.51
N ALA A 66 -9.56 -3.19 24.37
CA ALA A 66 -10.25 -2.50 23.28
C ALA A 66 -11.05 -3.47 22.40
N THR A 67 -12.17 -2.99 21.87
CA THR A 67 -12.88 -3.64 20.75
C THR A 67 -12.15 -3.34 19.46
N MET A 68 -11.92 -4.35 18.62
CA MET A 68 -11.21 -4.20 17.34
C MET A 68 -12.19 -4.27 16.18
N GLU A 69 -12.18 -3.27 15.32
CA GLU A 69 -12.96 -3.22 14.08
C GLU A 69 -12.03 -3.27 12.87
N TYR A 70 -12.23 -4.26 11.99
CA TYR A 70 -11.38 -4.49 10.83
C TYR A 70 -12.15 -4.25 9.54
N LYS A 71 -11.48 -3.66 8.54
CA LYS A 71 -12.04 -3.52 7.19
C LYS A 71 -10.97 -3.64 6.11
N ALA A 72 -11.34 -4.26 5.01
CA ALA A 72 -10.64 -4.11 3.75
C ALA A 72 -11.31 -3.02 2.92
N VAL A 73 -10.52 -2.19 2.26
CA VAL A 73 -10.99 -1.10 1.41
C VAL A 73 -10.33 -1.16 0.03
N ALA A 74 -10.98 -0.59 -0.98
CA ALA A 74 -10.36 -0.47 -2.29
C ALA A 74 -9.01 0.26 -2.18
N PRO A 75 -7.95 -0.16 -2.90
CA PRO A 75 -6.61 0.41 -2.77
C PRO A 75 -6.54 1.94 -2.93
N ALA A 76 -7.39 2.51 -3.78
CA ALA A 76 -7.47 3.95 -3.99
C ALA A 76 -7.98 4.73 -2.77
N LEU A 77 -8.70 4.08 -1.84
CA LEU A 77 -9.31 4.72 -0.67
C LEU A 77 -8.43 4.67 0.58
N ILE A 78 -7.38 3.84 0.60
CA ILE A 78 -6.60 3.63 1.83
C ILE A 78 -5.89 4.90 2.34
N ALA A 79 -5.45 5.76 1.44
CA ALA A 79 -4.81 7.02 1.82
C ALA A 79 -5.77 7.99 2.54
N ALA A 80 -7.07 7.89 2.25
CA ALA A 80 -8.10 8.69 2.92
C ALA A 80 -8.35 8.19 4.35
N GLU A 81 -8.22 6.90 4.63
CA GLU A 81 -8.37 6.32 5.97
C GLU A 81 -7.38 6.93 6.96
N LEU A 82 -6.12 7.08 6.55
CA LEU A 82 -5.10 7.73 7.37
C LEU A 82 -5.30 9.24 7.41
N ALA A 83 -5.55 9.89 6.27
CA ALA A 83 -5.62 11.34 6.19
C ALA A 83 -6.83 11.93 6.95
N SER A 84 -7.94 11.19 7.03
CA SER A 84 -9.15 11.59 7.76
C SER A 84 -9.15 11.19 9.23
N GLY A 85 -8.17 10.35 9.68
CA GLY A 85 -8.18 9.76 11.02
C GLY A 85 -9.35 8.77 11.25
N ASN A 86 -9.95 8.24 10.17
CA ASN A 86 -11.07 7.29 10.29
C ASN A 86 -10.63 5.91 10.80
N SER A 87 -9.35 5.60 10.71
CA SER A 87 -8.77 4.34 11.20
C SER A 87 -7.55 4.62 12.06
N ASP A 88 -7.49 4.00 13.25
CA ASP A 88 -6.39 4.17 14.19
C ASP A 88 -5.14 3.40 13.76
N ILE A 89 -5.34 2.32 13.00
CA ILE A 89 -4.29 1.47 12.41
C ILE A 89 -4.57 1.35 10.92
N VAL A 90 -3.56 1.65 10.08
CA VAL A 90 -3.70 1.63 8.62
C VAL A 90 -2.53 0.88 8.00
N ILE A 91 -2.82 -0.12 7.18
CA ILE A 91 -1.82 -0.74 6.29
C ILE A 91 -1.90 -0.04 4.94
N MET A 92 -0.78 0.49 4.43
CA MET A 92 -0.76 1.18 3.14
C MET A 92 0.65 1.20 2.52
N PRO A 93 0.80 1.59 1.24
CA PRO A 93 2.12 1.74 0.64
C PRO A 93 3.04 2.60 1.51
N ILE A 94 4.24 2.07 1.81
CA ILE A 94 5.12 2.65 2.83
C ILE A 94 5.54 4.09 2.51
N ASN A 95 5.76 4.40 1.23
CA ASN A 95 6.13 5.72 0.77
C ASN A 95 5.00 6.75 1.01
N ALA A 96 3.76 6.34 0.74
CA ALA A 96 2.60 7.22 0.88
C ALA A 96 2.31 7.52 2.36
N GLY A 97 2.33 6.49 3.23
CA GLY A 97 2.14 6.67 4.66
C GLY A 97 3.25 7.47 5.31
N ALA A 98 4.52 7.15 5.03
CA ALA A 98 5.65 7.91 5.52
C ALA A 98 5.60 9.39 5.07
N LYS A 99 5.24 9.65 3.81
CA LYS A 99 5.06 11.02 3.33
C LYS A 99 3.96 11.77 4.06
N LYS A 100 2.83 11.11 4.36
CA LYS A 100 1.75 11.71 5.17
C LYS A 100 2.22 12.10 6.57
N ILE A 101 3.06 11.27 7.21
CA ILE A 101 3.65 11.61 8.52
C ILE A 101 4.60 12.81 8.39
N VAL A 102 5.45 12.85 7.37
CA VAL A 102 6.31 14.02 7.09
C VAL A 102 5.47 15.29 6.91
N ASP A 103 4.30 15.18 6.30
CA ASP A 103 3.36 16.28 6.06
C ASP A 103 2.50 16.61 7.29
N GLY A 104 2.70 15.94 8.43
CA GLY A 104 2.06 16.27 9.70
C GLY A 104 0.97 15.32 10.19
N ALA A 105 0.74 14.17 9.53
CA ALA A 105 -0.18 13.16 10.04
C ALA A 105 0.36 12.56 11.36
N ASN A 106 -0.50 12.45 12.36
CA ASN A 106 -0.16 11.99 13.71
C ASN A 106 -0.16 10.45 13.82
N TYR A 107 0.72 9.80 13.03
CA TYR A 107 0.91 8.34 12.99
C TYR A 107 2.38 7.99 13.14
N LYS A 108 2.64 6.73 13.46
CA LYS A 108 3.98 6.11 13.48
C LYS A 108 3.99 4.88 12.58
N LEU A 109 5.06 4.68 11.84
CA LEU A 109 5.33 3.44 11.10
C LEU A 109 5.96 2.44 12.08
N VAL A 110 5.23 1.36 12.40
CA VAL A 110 5.62 0.41 13.45
C VAL A 110 5.99 -0.98 12.94
N SER A 111 5.60 -1.31 11.70
CA SER A 111 5.88 -2.62 11.08
C SER A 111 5.96 -2.51 9.56
N ILE A 112 6.73 -3.39 8.94
CA ILE A 112 6.56 -3.76 7.53
C ILE A 112 5.49 -4.84 7.48
N ALA A 113 4.34 -4.55 6.90
CA ALA A 113 3.25 -5.53 6.76
C ALA A 113 3.52 -6.50 5.61
N VAL A 114 4.07 -5.99 4.50
CA VAL A 114 4.35 -6.74 3.28
C VAL A 114 5.66 -6.25 2.66
N ASP A 115 6.53 -7.17 2.31
CA ASP A 115 7.70 -6.91 1.48
C ASP A 115 7.33 -6.93 -0.01
N GLY A 116 8.27 -6.65 -0.90
CA GLY A 116 8.04 -6.60 -2.34
C GLY A 116 7.45 -7.90 -2.88
N SER A 117 6.39 -7.77 -3.66
CA SER A 117 5.68 -8.89 -4.31
C SER A 117 5.18 -8.46 -5.69
N LEU A 118 5.97 -7.68 -6.41
CA LEU A 118 5.62 -7.06 -7.68
C LEU A 118 6.23 -7.84 -8.85
N TYR A 119 5.42 -8.18 -9.82
CA TYR A 119 5.82 -8.99 -10.97
C TYR A 119 5.37 -8.34 -12.27
N MET A 120 6.26 -8.32 -13.26
CA MET A 120 5.87 -8.07 -14.65
C MET A 120 5.51 -9.41 -15.29
N ILE A 121 4.35 -9.49 -15.89
CA ILE A 121 3.80 -10.70 -16.52
C ILE A 121 3.40 -10.42 -17.95
N GLY A 122 3.49 -11.44 -18.80
CA GLY A 122 3.12 -11.33 -20.20
C GLY A 122 3.24 -12.64 -20.95
N LYS A 123 3.20 -12.56 -22.27
CA LYS A 123 3.32 -13.68 -23.17
C LYS A 123 4.57 -13.50 -24.06
N LYS A 124 5.31 -14.59 -24.24
CA LYS A 124 6.44 -14.67 -25.17
C LYS A 124 6.27 -15.91 -26.05
N ASP A 125 6.93 -15.94 -27.19
CA ASP A 125 6.89 -17.09 -28.11
C ASP A 125 7.38 -18.37 -27.45
N VAL A 126 8.41 -18.24 -26.59
CA VAL A 126 8.93 -19.31 -25.77
C VAL A 126 8.80 -18.92 -24.29
N ALA A 127 8.29 -19.84 -23.47
CA ALA A 127 8.18 -19.64 -22.03
C ALA A 127 9.57 -19.36 -21.41
N SER A 128 9.76 -18.17 -20.85
CA SER A 128 11.04 -17.74 -20.30
C SER A 128 10.87 -16.53 -19.36
N ALA A 129 11.96 -16.16 -18.66
CA ALA A 129 12.01 -14.90 -17.96
C ALA A 129 11.87 -13.71 -18.93
N ILE A 130 11.14 -12.68 -18.52
CA ILE A 130 11.18 -11.38 -19.19
C ILE A 130 12.50 -10.70 -18.80
N THR A 131 13.23 -10.19 -19.77
CA THR A 131 14.48 -9.46 -19.57
C THR A 131 14.31 -7.96 -19.82
N MET A 132 15.29 -7.16 -19.43
CA MET A 132 15.28 -5.72 -19.72
C MET A 132 15.30 -5.41 -21.23
N ASP A 133 15.85 -6.32 -22.06
CA ASP A 133 15.84 -6.13 -23.51
C ASP A 133 14.48 -6.47 -24.12
N ASP A 134 13.74 -7.41 -23.57
CA ASP A 134 12.40 -7.77 -24.04
C ASP A 134 11.39 -6.65 -23.91
N ILE A 135 11.58 -5.73 -22.95
CA ILE A 135 10.61 -4.65 -22.67
C ILE A 135 10.91 -3.36 -23.44
N LYS A 136 12.07 -3.23 -24.07
CA LYS A 136 12.41 -2.07 -24.87
C LYS A 136 11.50 -1.96 -26.09
N GLY A 137 10.95 -0.76 -26.34
CA GLY A 137 9.95 -0.53 -27.38
C GLY A 137 8.56 -1.04 -27.04
N LYS A 138 8.29 -1.43 -25.79
CA LYS A 138 7.05 -2.08 -25.36
C LYS A 138 6.16 -1.17 -24.51
N LYS A 139 4.87 -1.54 -24.49
CA LYS A 139 3.84 -0.91 -23.65
C LYS A 139 3.57 -1.76 -22.43
N ILE A 140 3.58 -1.15 -21.26
CA ILE A 140 3.43 -1.82 -19.98
C ILE A 140 2.26 -1.19 -19.22
N ALA A 141 1.24 -1.96 -18.86
CA ALA A 141 0.28 -1.53 -17.84
C ALA A 141 0.91 -1.67 -16.45
N SER A 142 0.82 -0.65 -15.60
CA SER A 142 1.31 -0.73 -14.22
C SER A 142 0.28 -0.19 -13.24
N ILE A 143 0.16 -0.86 -12.09
CA ILE A 143 -0.58 -0.32 -10.94
C ILE A 143 0.30 0.66 -10.16
N GLY A 144 -0.34 1.46 -9.30
CA GLY A 144 0.35 2.19 -8.22
C GLY A 144 1.15 3.41 -8.69
N GLN A 145 0.59 4.23 -9.57
CA GLN A 145 1.16 5.54 -9.90
C GLN A 145 1.45 6.35 -8.64
N GLY A 146 2.70 6.81 -8.46
CA GLY A 146 3.13 7.56 -7.28
C GLY A 146 3.19 6.76 -5.98
N ALA A 147 2.84 5.47 -6.01
CA ALA A 147 2.98 4.53 -4.90
C ALA A 147 4.15 3.55 -5.14
N VAL A 148 4.50 2.75 -4.13
CA VAL A 148 5.63 1.81 -4.21
C VAL A 148 5.66 1.00 -5.51
N PRO A 149 4.56 0.40 -6.01
CA PRO A 149 4.65 -0.40 -7.24
C PRO A 149 5.16 0.39 -8.45
N GLY A 150 4.55 1.53 -8.75
CA GLY A 150 4.95 2.36 -9.87
C GLY A 150 6.35 2.96 -9.69
N LEU A 151 6.65 3.51 -8.51
CA LEU A 151 7.95 4.13 -8.22
C LEU A 151 9.10 3.11 -8.26
N THR A 152 8.88 1.87 -7.80
CA THR A 152 9.89 0.81 -7.88
C THR A 152 10.14 0.39 -9.31
N LEU A 153 9.08 0.23 -10.12
CA LEU A 153 9.21 -0.04 -11.55
C LEU A 153 10.02 1.06 -12.24
N GLU A 154 9.66 2.34 -12.01
CA GLU A 154 10.39 3.47 -12.58
C GLU A 154 11.86 3.51 -12.15
N TYR A 155 12.15 3.21 -10.89
CA TYR A 155 13.53 3.11 -10.40
C TYR A 155 14.30 2.00 -11.14
N VAL A 156 13.72 0.81 -11.29
CA VAL A 156 14.32 -0.31 -11.99
C VAL A 156 14.61 0.04 -13.46
N LEU A 157 13.64 0.62 -14.16
CA LEU A 157 13.79 1.00 -15.57
C LEU A 157 14.87 2.08 -15.76
N LYS A 158 14.81 3.16 -14.99
CA LYS A 158 15.77 4.27 -15.07
C LYS A 158 17.20 3.81 -14.74
N SER A 159 17.35 2.94 -13.74
CA SER A 159 18.66 2.38 -13.37
C SER A 159 19.26 1.43 -14.41
N ASN A 160 18.43 0.88 -15.30
CA ASN A 160 18.84 0.11 -16.46
C ASN A 160 18.96 0.97 -17.75
N ASN A 161 18.97 2.30 -17.62
CA ASN A 161 19.04 3.26 -18.71
C ASN A 161 17.91 3.13 -19.75
N ILE A 162 16.72 2.71 -19.31
CA ILE A 162 15.51 2.64 -20.14
C ILE A 162 14.71 3.93 -19.89
N GLU A 163 14.43 4.66 -20.96
CA GLU A 163 13.63 5.87 -20.90
C GLU A 163 12.14 5.54 -20.75
N ILE A 164 11.45 6.27 -19.90
CA ILE A 164 10.03 6.10 -19.65
C ILE A 164 9.25 7.21 -20.33
N ILE A 165 8.25 6.83 -21.10
CA ILE A 165 7.26 7.74 -21.65
C ILE A 165 5.86 7.36 -21.15
N TYR A 166 4.94 8.32 -21.14
CA TYR A 166 3.57 8.12 -20.68
C TYR A 166 2.55 8.35 -21.80
N GLU A 167 3.00 8.79 -22.97
CA GLU A 167 2.17 9.06 -24.14
C GLU A 167 2.93 8.70 -25.43
N GLY A 168 2.20 8.42 -26.50
CA GLY A 168 2.77 8.10 -27.81
C GLY A 168 3.17 6.64 -27.97
N ASN A 169 4.11 6.37 -28.88
CA ASN A 169 4.65 5.03 -29.13
C ASN A 169 6.11 4.99 -28.68
N PRO A 170 6.51 3.98 -27.90
CA PRO A 170 7.88 3.88 -27.40
C PRO A 170 8.87 3.59 -28.53
N GLY A 171 10.00 4.31 -28.52
CA GLY A 171 11.15 4.04 -29.37
C GLY A 171 12.00 2.88 -28.85
N THR A 172 13.09 2.56 -29.56
CA THR A 172 13.91 1.35 -29.33
C THR A 172 14.44 1.21 -27.91
N ASN A 173 14.70 2.32 -27.19
CA ASN A 173 15.20 2.27 -25.81
C ASN A 173 14.20 2.91 -24.82
N GLN A 174 12.93 2.95 -25.20
CA GLN A 174 11.86 3.52 -24.40
C GLN A 174 10.87 2.45 -24.00
N VAL A 175 10.16 2.72 -22.91
CA VAL A 175 9.00 1.96 -22.44
C VAL A 175 7.85 2.95 -22.26
N LEU A 176 6.67 2.62 -22.79
CA LEU A 176 5.47 3.36 -22.43
C LEU A 176 4.83 2.72 -21.20
N ILE A 177 4.71 3.48 -20.12
CA ILE A 177 3.95 3.05 -18.94
C ILE A 177 2.54 3.63 -19.02
N GLN A 178 1.55 2.75 -19.06
CA GLN A 178 0.15 3.07 -18.89
C GLN A 178 -0.26 2.73 -17.45
N TYR A 179 -0.44 3.74 -16.61
CA TYR A 179 -0.94 3.51 -15.26
C TYR A 179 -2.42 3.15 -15.27
N VAL A 180 -2.77 2.12 -14.50
CA VAL A 180 -4.13 1.60 -14.34
C VAL A 180 -4.51 1.57 -12.86
N ALA A 181 -5.81 1.57 -12.57
CA ALA A 181 -6.32 1.71 -11.20
C ALA A 181 -5.96 0.52 -10.30
N ASP A 182 -6.02 -0.70 -10.85
CA ASP A 182 -5.92 -1.96 -10.10
C ASP A 182 -5.52 -3.14 -11.00
N GLY A 183 -5.40 -4.33 -10.40
CA GLY A 183 -5.10 -5.57 -11.11
C GLY A 183 -6.14 -5.93 -12.18
N PRO A 184 -7.44 -5.90 -11.90
CA PRO A 184 -8.48 -6.10 -12.92
C PRO A 184 -8.32 -5.21 -14.15
N ALA A 185 -8.03 -3.92 -13.99
CA ALA A 185 -7.77 -3.01 -15.11
C ALA A 185 -6.50 -3.41 -15.90
N ALA A 186 -5.43 -3.83 -15.21
CA ALA A 186 -4.22 -4.36 -15.86
C ALA A 186 -4.52 -5.63 -16.67
N ARG A 187 -5.37 -6.53 -16.15
CA ARG A 187 -5.82 -7.72 -16.87
C ARG A 187 -6.58 -7.37 -18.15
N VAL A 188 -7.49 -6.39 -18.07
CA VAL A 188 -8.24 -5.93 -19.26
C VAL A 188 -7.28 -5.38 -20.31
N ALA A 189 -6.27 -4.60 -19.93
CA ALA A 189 -5.28 -4.07 -20.86
C ALA A 189 -4.48 -5.18 -21.58
N LEU A 190 -4.10 -6.26 -20.87
CA LEU A 190 -3.45 -7.44 -21.47
C LEU A 190 -4.38 -8.20 -22.43
N VAL A 191 -5.65 -8.44 -22.02
CA VAL A 191 -6.62 -9.20 -22.84
C VAL A 191 -6.95 -8.47 -24.13
N ASN A 192 -7.03 -7.14 -24.08
CA ASN A 192 -7.32 -6.30 -25.24
C ASN A 192 -6.05 -5.98 -26.08
N GLU A 193 -4.91 -6.57 -25.72
CA GLU A 193 -3.62 -6.36 -26.39
C GLU A 193 -3.23 -4.87 -26.52
N SER A 194 -3.76 -4.02 -25.64
CA SER A 194 -3.40 -2.58 -25.59
C SER A 194 -2.01 -2.35 -24.99
N VAL A 195 -1.49 -3.35 -24.28
CA VAL A 195 -0.14 -3.42 -23.73
C VAL A 195 0.48 -4.79 -23.97
N ASP A 196 1.81 -4.84 -24.00
CA ASP A 196 2.58 -6.09 -24.16
C ASP A 196 2.74 -6.83 -22.82
N PHE A 197 2.91 -6.09 -21.74
CA PHE A 197 3.15 -6.61 -20.39
C PHE A 197 2.31 -5.87 -19.36
N ALA A 198 2.10 -6.51 -18.19
CA ALA A 198 1.49 -5.86 -17.04
C ALA A 198 2.36 -6.03 -15.79
N VAL A 199 2.48 -4.99 -14.98
CA VAL A 199 3.12 -5.01 -13.67
C VAL A 199 2.05 -4.94 -12.61
N VAL A 200 1.93 -6.02 -11.84
CA VAL A 200 0.96 -6.20 -10.78
C VAL A 200 1.58 -6.91 -9.58
N GLY A 201 1.01 -6.72 -8.41
CA GLY A 201 1.41 -7.47 -7.21
C GLY A 201 0.75 -8.85 -7.15
N GLU A 202 1.24 -9.70 -6.25
CA GLU A 202 0.47 -10.88 -5.84
C GLU A 202 -0.81 -10.44 -5.09
N PRO A 203 -1.88 -11.20 -5.14
CA PRO A 203 -2.07 -12.51 -5.81
C PRO A 203 -2.40 -12.40 -7.32
N ALA A 204 -2.55 -11.18 -7.83
CA ALA A 204 -2.99 -10.94 -9.21
C ALA A 204 -2.02 -11.53 -10.25
N ALA A 205 -0.71 -11.44 -10.02
CA ALA A 205 0.28 -11.99 -10.94
C ALA A 205 0.07 -13.51 -11.17
N THR A 206 -0.03 -14.28 -10.09
CA THR A 206 -0.28 -15.73 -10.17
C THR A 206 -1.65 -16.05 -10.79
N ALA A 207 -2.70 -15.34 -10.37
CA ALA A 207 -4.05 -15.58 -10.88
C ALA A 207 -4.15 -15.29 -12.39
N PHE A 208 -3.53 -14.21 -12.88
CA PHE A 208 -3.60 -13.84 -14.30
C PHE A 208 -2.75 -14.77 -15.16
N LYS A 209 -1.57 -15.18 -14.69
CA LYS A 209 -0.75 -16.18 -15.40
C LYS A 209 -1.56 -17.44 -15.67
N GLY A 210 -2.26 -17.98 -14.67
CA GLY A 210 -3.10 -19.15 -14.84
C GLY A 210 -4.29 -18.91 -15.78
N ALA A 211 -5.04 -17.84 -15.54
CA ALA A 211 -6.28 -17.55 -16.29
C ALA A 211 -6.05 -17.13 -17.74
N LEU A 212 -4.91 -16.51 -18.07
CA LEU A 212 -4.60 -16.00 -19.41
C LEU A 212 -3.50 -16.82 -20.11
N PHE A 213 -3.08 -17.93 -19.52
CA PHE A 213 -2.01 -18.79 -20.05
C PHE A 213 -0.72 -17.99 -20.35
N LEU A 214 -0.37 -17.02 -19.48
CA LEU A 214 0.84 -16.23 -19.61
C LEU A 214 2.06 -17.08 -19.25
N ASN A 215 3.09 -17.03 -20.10
CA ASN A 215 4.26 -17.90 -20.01
C ASN A 215 5.56 -17.16 -19.67
N ALA A 216 5.50 -15.85 -19.44
CA ALA A 216 6.67 -15.04 -19.15
C ALA A 216 6.48 -14.19 -17.90
N GLU A 217 7.56 -14.02 -17.13
CA GLU A 217 7.55 -13.25 -15.88
C GLU A 217 8.92 -12.62 -15.63
N MET A 218 8.92 -11.42 -15.02
CA MET A 218 10.07 -10.80 -14.39
C MET A 218 9.71 -10.47 -12.94
N ASP A 219 10.55 -10.90 -12.00
CA ASP A 219 10.43 -10.51 -10.60
C ASP A 219 11.05 -9.12 -10.41
N ILE A 220 10.21 -8.10 -10.25
CA ILE A 220 10.64 -6.70 -10.07
C ILE A 220 11.39 -6.52 -8.75
N GLN A 221 11.08 -7.34 -7.72
CA GLN A 221 11.80 -7.32 -6.46
C GLN A 221 13.24 -7.80 -6.64
N ALA A 222 13.43 -8.88 -7.40
CA ALA A 222 14.77 -9.40 -7.72
C ALA A 222 15.58 -8.38 -8.56
N GLU A 223 14.95 -7.73 -9.54
CA GLU A 223 15.62 -6.68 -10.32
C GLU A 223 15.99 -5.47 -9.47
N TYR A 224 15.10 -5.01 -8.59
CA TYR A 224 15.43 -3.98 -7.60
C TYR A 224 16.59 -4.42 -6.69
N GLY A 225 16.56 -5.66 -6.22
CA GLY A 225 17.59 -6.22 -5.34
C GLY A 225 18.99 -6.20 -5.95
N LYS A 226 19.11 -6.55 -7.24
CA LYS A 226 20.39 -6.47 -7.99
C LYS A 226 20.96 -5.05 -7.99
N LEU A 227 20.09 -4.04 -8.16
CA LEU A 227 20.49 -2.64 -8.24
C LEU A 227 20.82 -2.04 -6.88
N ALA A 228 20.10 -2.46 -5.84
CA ALA A 228 20.18 -1.88 -4.50
C ALA A 228 21.12 -2.66 -3.53
N GLY A 229 21.57 -3.86 -3.91
CA GLY A 229 22.38 -4.73 -3.07
C GLY A 229 21.60 -5.33 -1.89
N VAL A 230 20.31 -5.62 -2.07
CA VAL A 230 19.41 -6.17 -1.06
C VAL A 230 18.58 -7.32 -1.62
N THR A 231 17.93 -8.11 -0.76
CA THR A 231 17.08 -9.22 -1.19
C THR A 231 15.61 -8.84 -1.37
N THR A 232 15.18 -7.75 -0.75
CA THR A 232 13.77 -7.31 -0.77
C THR A 232 13.68 -5.80 -0.53
N TYR A 233 12.46 -5.25 -0.66
CA TYR A 233 12.14 -3.88 -0.29
C TYR A 233 10.81 -3.83 0.48
N PRO A 234 10.61 -2.85 1.39
CA PRO A 234 9.36 -2.70 2.11
C PRO A 234 8.28 -2.15 1.17
N GLN A 235 7.22 -2.91 0.92
CA GLN A 235 6.13 -2.49 0.03
C GLN A 235 5.01 -1.78 0.77
N ALA A 236 4.50 -2.39 1.84
CA ALA A 236 3.46 -1.82 2.68
C ALA A 236 3.87 -1.80 4.14
N GLY A 237 3.58 -0.69 4.82
CA GLY A 237 3.80 -0.50 6.24
C GLY A 237 2.52 -0.53 7.04
N LEU A 238 2.61 -0.86 8.31
CA LEU A 238 1.58 -0.70 9.32
C LEU A 238 1.81 0.63 10.03
N PHE A 239 0.86 1.53 9.89
CA PHE A 239 0.86 2.86 10.49
C PHE A 239 -0.15 2.89 11.63
N VAL A 240 0.27 3.33 12.81
CA VAL A 240 -0.54 3.39 14.03
C VAL A 240 -0.58 4.83 14.51
N ILE A 241 -1.74 5.31 14.94
CA ILE A 241 -1.86 6.66 15.52
C ILE A 241 -0.88 6.81 16.68
N ALA A 242 -0.20 7.96 16.79
CA ALA A 242 0.96 8.11 17.65
C ALA A 242 0.68 7.83 19.13
N SER A 243 -0.50 8.21 19.66
CA SER A 243 -0.88 7.89 21.03
C SER A 243 -0.99 6.39 21.27
N LEU A 244 -1.58 5.63 20.35
CA LEU A 244 -1.67 4.17 20.44
C LEU A 244 -0.31 3.50 20.24
N ALA A 245 0.53 4.03 19.36
CA ALA A 245 1.89 3.52 19.15
C ALA A 245 2.79 3.66 20.39
N SER A 246 2.49 4.60 21.28
CA SER A 246 3.18 4.76 22.56
C SER A 246 2.71 3.76 23.64
N ASN A 247 1.59 3.07 23.43
CA ASN A 247 1.07 2.04 24.35
C ASN A 247 1.82 0.72 24.14
N THR A 248 2.91 0.53 24.87
CA THR A 248 3.82 -0.61 24.70
C THR A 248 3.10 -1.96 24.88
N GLU A 249 2.17 -2.08 25.83
CA GLU A 249 1.47 -3.34 26.10
C GLU A 249 0.51 -3.69 24.96
N PHE A 250 -0.26 -2.71 24.46
CA PHE A 250 -1.07 -2.89 23.26
C PHE A 250 -0.22 -3.28 22.05
N MET A 251 0.89 -2.58 21.82
CA MET A 251 1.79 -2.85 20.68
C MET A 251 2.38 -4.26 20.72
N ASN A 252 2.76 -4.76 21.91
CA ASN A 252 3.23 -6.13 22.07
C ASN A 252 2.14 -7.14 21.67
N LYS A 253 0.90 -6.93 22.13
CA LYS A 253 -0.24 -7.79 21.76
C LYS A 253 -0.59 -7.70 20.29
N LEU A 254 -0.49 -6.52 19.68
CA LEU A 254 -0.68 -6.34 18.25
C LEU A 254 0.35 -7.15 17.44
N PHE A 255 1.64 -7.11 17.80
CA PHE A 255 2.66 -7.89 17.11
C PHE A 255 2.50 -9.40 17.30
N GLU A 256 2.08 -9.87 18.48
CA GLU A 256 1.72 -11.27 18.70
C GLU A 256 0.57 -11.70 17.77
N ALA A 257 -0.49 -10.89 17.67
CA ALA A 257 -1.64 -11.16 16.81
C ALA A 257 -1.29 -11.16 15.31
N LEU A 258 -0.46 -10.19 14.87
CA LEU A 258 0.04 -10.14 13.50
C LEU A 258 0.89 -11.37 13.14
N ALA A 259 1.76 -11.82 14.05
CA ALA A 259 2.57 -13.02 13.85
C ALA A 259 1.70 -14.28 13.77
N ALA A 260 0.67 -14.40 14.60
CA ALA A 260 -0.30 -15.47 14.54
C ALA A 260 -1.10 -15.46 13.21
N SER A 261 -1.56 -14.28 12.77
CA SER A 261 -2.25 -14.11 11.49
C SER A 261 -1.38 -14.56 10.31
N LYS A 262 -0.13 -14.11 10.26
CA LYS A 262 0.84 -14.57 9.24
C LYS A 262 1.01 -16.08 9.25
N THR A 263 1.17 -16.69 10.43
CA THR A 263 1.32 -18.14 10.59
C THR A 263 0.11 -18.88 10.06
N TRP A 264 -1.10 -18.41 10.41
CA TRP A 264 -2.34 -18.99 9.92
C TRP A 264 -2.42 -18.95 8.38
N VAL A 265 -2.17 -17.80 7.77
CA VAL A 265 -2.20 -17.62 6.30
C VAL A 265 -1.26 -18.59 5.60
N THR A 266 -0.03 -18.72 6.08
CA THR A 266 0.98 -19.60 5.46
C THR A 266 0.69 -21.09 5.65
N SER A 267 -0.03 -21.45 6.72
CA SER A 267 -0.41 -22.82 7.03
C SER A 267 -1.74 -23.25 6.39
N ASN A 268 -2.61 -22.31 6.01
CA ASN A 268 -3.96 -22.58 5.51
C ASN A 268 -4.20 -22.02 4.10
N LYS A 269 -3.19 -22.10 3.23
CA LYS A 269 -3.15 -21.45 1.91
C LYS A 269 -4.41 -21.65 1.05
N THR A 270 -5.02 -22.83 1.09
CA THR A 270 -6.23 -23.15 0.30
C THR A 270 -7.50 -22.51 0.87
N ALA A 271 -7.53 -22.19 2.15
CA ALA A 271 -8.67 -21.58 2.82
C ALA A 271 -8.67 -20.04 2.76
N VAL A 272 -7.52 -19.42 2.44
CA VAL A 272 -7.34 -17.95 2.53
C VAL A 272 -8.36 -17.19 1.69
N THR A 273 -8.65 -17.63 0.45
CA THR A 273 -9.59 -16.93 -0.42
C THR A 273 -10.98 -16.84 0.20
N GLU A 274 -11.55 -17.97 0.60
CA GLU A 274 -12.87 -18.02 1.21
C GLU A 274 -12.90 -17.23 2.52
N TYR A 275 -11.83 -17.34 3.30
CA TYR A 275 -11.73 -16.66 4.59
C TYR A 275 -11.76 -15.14 4.47
N VAL A 276 -10.97 -14.54 3.55
CA VAL A 276 -10.94 -13.08 3.37
C VAL A 276 -12.22 -12.55 2.71
N GLN A 277 -12.83 -13.34 1.82
CA GLN A 277 -14.11 -12.98 1.20
C GLN A 277 -15.25 -12.98 2.22
N THR A 278 -15.25 -13.93 3.13
CA THR A 278 -16.29 -14.07 4.17
C THR A 278 -16.13 -13.04 5.28
N ASN A 279 -14.92 -12.84 5.78
CA ASN A 279 -14.67 -12.11 7.02
C ASN A 279 -14.21 -10.66 6.81
N LEU A 280 -13.61 -10.33 5.66
CA LEU A 280 -13.20 -8.97 5.30
C LEU A 280 -14.01 -8.39 4.15
N TYR A 281 -14.97 -9.15 3.59
CA TYR A 281 -15.76 -8.77 2.41
C TYR A 281 -14.90 -8.36 1.22
N SER A 282 -13.68 -8.91 1.13
CA SER A 282 -12.74 -8.63 0.06
C SER A 282 -13.16 -9.36 -1.22
N THR A 283 -12.96 -8.71 -2.36
CA THR A 283 -13.17 -9.33 -3.68
C THR A 283 -11.93 -10.09 -4.17
N ALA A 284 -10.81 -10.00 -3.47
CA ALA A 284 -9.54 -10.59 -3.86
C ALA A 284 -9.60 -12.14 -3.79
N SER A 285 -8.94 -12.77 -4.76
CA SER A 285 -8.72 -14.21 -4.80
C SER A 285 -7.25 -14.52 -4.60
N PHE A 286 -6.95 -15.44 -3.71
CA PHE A 286 -5.58 -15.84 -3.33
C PHE A 286 -5.35 -17.31 -3.69
N PRO A 287 -4.95 -17.64 -4.92
CA PRO A 287 -4.56 -19.00 -5.27
C PRO A 287 -3.44 -19.48 -4.33
N ALA A 288 -3.52 -20.72 -3.86
CA ALA A 288 -2.55 -21.25 -2.89
C ALA A 288 -1.06 -21.02 -3.28
N PRO A 289 -0.66 -21.15 -4.56
CA PRO A 289 0.71 -20.84 -4.98
C PRO A 289 1.10 -19.36 -4.84
N ALA A 290 0.13 -18.43 -4.82
CA ALA A 290 0.42 -17.00 -4.64
C ALA A 290 0.80 -16.66 -3.20
N ILE A 291 0.33 -17.42 -2.21
CA ILE A 291 0.52 -17.10 -0.79
C ILE A 291 2.00 -16.99 -0.42
N ASP A 292 2.84 -17.89 -0.90
CA ASP A 292 4.29 -17.87 -0.62
C ASP A 292 4.98 -16.65 -1.25
N ARG A 293 4.39 -16.09 -2.31
CA ARG A 293 4.89 -14.93 -3.06
C ARG A 293 4.31 -13.60 -2.54
N CYS A 294 3.32 -13.66 -1.64
CA CYS A 294 2.73 -12.47 -1.04
C CYS A 294 3.66 -11.74 -0.06
N ALA A 295 4.76 -12.38 0.34
CA ALA A 295 5.83 -11.78 1.16
C ALA A 295 5.32 -11.06 2.43
N ILE A 296 4.35 -11.67 3.16
CA ILE A 296 3.82 -11.12 4.41
C ILE A 296 4.94 -11.09 5.44
N ASN A 297 5.23 -9.92 6.00
CA ASN A 297 6.27 -9.72 7.01
C ASN A 297 5.65 -9.61 8.42
N ALA A 298 4.93 -8.53 8.71
CA ALA A 298 4.10 -8.33 9.92
C ALA A 298 4.85 -8.56 11.24
N LYS A 299 6.03 -7.95 11.40
CA LYS A 299 6.85 -7.96 12.62
C LYS A 299 7.15 -6.54 13.09
N ALA A 300 7.49 -6.37 14.36
CA ALA A 300 8.02 -5.12 14.89
C ALA A 300 9.29 -4.70 14.13
N LEU A 301 9.48 -3.39 13.93
CA LEU A 301 10.68 -2.84 13.27
C LEU A 301 11.90 -2.92 14.19
N THR A 302 13.00 -3.41 13.65
CA THR A 302 14.33 -3.25 14.21
C THR A 302 14.99 -1.96 13.68
N GLU A 303 16.09 -1.52 14.28
CA GLU A 303 16.86 -0.37 13.76
C GLU A 303 17.40 -0.64 12.34
N ALA A 304 17.75 -1.89 12.03
CA ALA A 304 18.14 -2.29 10.68
C ALA A 304 16.96 -2.15 9.68
N ASP A 305 15.74 -2.52 10.09
CA ASP A 305 14.54 -2.33 9.26
C ASP A 305 14.28 -0.84 9.01
N LYS A 306 14.38 0.03 10.03
CA LYS A 306 14.23 1.49 9.88
C LYS A 306 15.24 2.07 8.90
N THR A 307 16.50 1.68 9.02
CA THR A 307 17.57 2.09 8.08
C THR A 307 17.28 1.63 6.65
N ALA A 308 16.84 0.38 6.47
CA ALA A 308 16.48 -0.16 5.17
C ALA A 308 15.29 0.58 4.55
N ILE A 309 14.25 0.91 5.35
CA ILE A 309 13.10 1.71 4.93
C ILE A 309 13.54 3.08 4.42
N ILE A 310 14.33 3.81 5.19
CA ILE A 310 14.80 5.15 4.78
C ILE A 310 15.65 5.06 3.51
N SER A 311 16.51 4.07 3.42
CA SER A 311 17.34 3.83 2.21
C SER A 311 16.49 3.53 0.98
N PHE A 312 15.44 2.75 1.12
CA PHE A 312 14.47 2.46 0.06
C PHE A 312 13.72 3.73 -0.36
N LEU A 313 13.15 4.47 0.59
CA LEU A 313 12.41 5.71 0.33
C LEU A 313 13.27 6.76 -0.40
N LYS A 314 14.53 6.89 -0.04
CA LYS A 314 15.49 7.78 -0.73
C LYS A 314 15.69 7.40 -2.20
N ARG A 315 15.70 6.11 -2.52
CA ARG A 315 15.87 5.64 -3.91
C ARG A 315 14.65 5.94 -4.76
N ILE A 316 13.45 5.68 -4.23
CA ILE A 316 12.20 5.83 -5.01
C ILE A 316 11.61 7.24 -4.96
N MET A 317 11.96 8.05 -3.96
CA MET A 317 11.48 9.43 -3.76
C MET A 317 12.62 10.35 -3.29
N PRO A 318 13.66 10.59 -4.12
CA PRO A 318 14.87 11.31 -3.70
C PRO A 318 14.63 12.79 -3.38
N ALA A 319 13.53 13.38 -3.82
CA ALA A 319 13.20 14.78 -3.54
C ALA A 319 12.73 15.04 -2.10
N VAL A 320 12.37 13.98 -1.36
CA VAL A 320 11.91 14.11 0.03
C VAL A 320 13.09 14.02 1.00
N GLN A 321 13.13 14.91 1.98
CA GLN A 321 14.19 14.97 3.01
C GLN A 321 13.91 13.93 4.11
N TRP A 322 14.10 12.66 3.80
CA TRP A 322 13.76 11.54 4.70
C TRP A 322 14.57 11.54 5.99
N ASP A 323 15.89 11.83 5.92
CA ASP A 323 16.78 11.81 7.08
C ASP A 323 16.37 12.81 8.17
N ASN A 324 15.79 13.93 7.80
CA ASN A 324 15.33 14.96 8.73
C ASN A 324 14.01 14.59 9.43
N ASN A 325 13.39 13.47 9.06
CA ASN A 325 12.07 13.09 9.53
C ASN A 325 12.03 11.66 10.14
N VAL A 326 13.18 11.05 10.39
CA VAL A 326 13.28 9.68 10.95
C VAL A 326 12.48 9.57 12.24
N ASP A 327 12.70 10.45 13.21
CA ASP A 327 12.02 10.45 14.52
C ASP A 327 10.51 10.73 14.41
N LYS A 328 10.07 11.37 13.32
CA LYS A 328 8.63 11.56 13.08
C LYS A 328 8.00 10.30 12.56
N ILE A 329 8.70 9.60 11.65
CA ILE A 329 8.18 8.42 10.96
C ILE A 329 8.08 7.24 11.93
N PHE A 330 9.09 7.02 12.73
CA PHE A 330 9.21 5.93 13.70
C PHE A 330 8.97 6.43 15.16
#